data_d9f6af57f6d6374d33b8fd356b4ab7a7
#
_entry.id   d9f6af57f6d6374d33b8fd356b4ab7a7
#
_cell.length_a   1.000
_cell.length_b   1.000
_cell.length_c   1.000
_cell.angle_alpha   90.00
_cell.angle_beta   90.00
_cell.angle_gamma   90.00
#
_symmetry.space_group_name_H-M   'P 1'
#
loop_
_entity.id
_entity.type
_entity.pdbx_description
1 polymer ?
#
loop_
_entity_poly.entity_id
_entity_poly.type
_entity_poly.pdbx_seq_one_letter_code
_entity_poly.pdbx_strand_id
1 'polypeptide(L)'
;YRWDDRKCYSSSAKELVLHIREAVRGLPDTERVVIIGHSYGGVLVASLVEGWKHSLSTEIHSVAGPVGSSFSRGGCNFNPPKDIPDKLTFYQWRTQHHLDVAFKGLKNDPQNLNLNGSKVTRLPETYRNRRLGHNWSISWVADKLGPLN
;
A
#
# COMPACT_ATOMS: atom_id res chain seq x y z
N TYR A 1 12.91 -2.67 -2.30
CA TYR A 1 13.05 -3.42 -1.05
C TYR A 1 12.43 -4.81 -1.16
N ARG A 2 13.16 -5.82 -0.74
CA ARG A 2 12.73 -7.23 -0.79
C ARG A 2 12.55 -7.75 0.63
N TRP A 3 11.44 -8.41 0.92
CA TRP A 3 11.13 -8.92 2.24
C TRP A 3 10.48 -10.32 2.19
N ASP A 4 10.48 -11.04 3.32
CA ASP A 4 9.85 -12.35 3.44
C ASP A 4 8.39 -12.17 3.91
N ASP A 5 7.45 -12.32 2.99
CA ASP A 5 6.01 -12.14 3.24
C ASP A 5 5.36 -13.26 4.08
N ARG A 6 6.13 -14.29 4.43
CA ARG A 6 5.72 -15.34 5.38
C ARG A 6 5.89 -14.90 6.83
N LYS A 7 6.71 -13.87 7.07
CA LYS A 7 6.95 -13.30 8.40
C LYS A 7 5.94 -12.22 8.73
N CYS A 8 5.95 -11.81 10.00
CA CYS A 8 5.20 -10.66 10.45
C CYS A 8 5.68 -9.38 9.74
N TYR A 9 4.74 -8.60 9.22
CA TYR A 9 5.06 -7.33 8.53
C TYR A 9 5.75 -6.32 9.45
N SER A 10 5.53 -6.37 10.78
CA SER A 10 6.01 -5.33 11.70
C SER A 10 7.54 -5.26 11.81
N SER A 11 8.24 -6.39 11.74
CA SER A 11 9.71 -6.41 11.68
C SER A 11 10.20 -5.83 10.36
N SER A 12 9.59 -6.26 9.25
CA SER A 12 9.91 -5.77 7.90
C SER A 12 9.57 -4.28 7.73
N ALA A 13 8.54 -3.77 8.42
CA ALA A 13 8.22 -2.36 8.44
C ALA A 13 9.34 -1.51 9.05
N LYS A 14 9.91 -1.97 10.17
CA LYS A 14 11.06 -1.30 10.80
C LYS A 14 12.28 -1.26 9.89
N GLU A 15 12.61 -2.40 9.27
CA GLU A 15 13.70 -2.50 8.30
C GLU A 15 13.46 -1.59 7.08
N LEU A 16 12.23 -1.57 6.55
CA LEU A 16 11.86 -0.74 5.41
C LEU A 16 12.04 0.75 5.74
N VAL A 17 11.64 1.21 6.92
CA VAL A 17 11.85 2.60 7.35
C VAL A 17 13.33 2.95 7.38
N LEU A 18 14.18 2.07 7.91
CA LEU A 18 15.64 2.29 7.92
C LEU A 18 16.20 2.35 6.50
N HIS A 19 15.76 1.46 5.63
CA HIS A 19 16.17 1.43 4.23
C HIS A 19 15.78 2.69 3.47
N ILE A 20 14.55 3.18 3.68
CA ILE A 20 14.07 4.42 3.09
C ILE A 20 14.91 5.61 3.59
N ARG A 21 15.12 5.72 4.90
CA ARG A 21 15.93 6.81 5.48
C ARG A 21 17.33 6.86 4.90
N GLU A 22 17.94 5.70 4.67
CA GLU A 22 19.26 5.64 4.04
C GLU A 22 19.20 6.08 2.57
N ALA A 23 18.21 5.58 1.82
CA ALA A 23 18.04 5.88 0.39
C ALA A 23 17.79 7.38 0.11
N VAL A 24 17.15 8.09 1.05
CA VAL A 24 16.83 9.52 0.90
C VAL A 24 17.80 10.43 1.64
N ARG A 25 18.87 9.90 2.23
CA ARG A 25 19.86 10.70 2.96
C ARG A 25 20.52 11.73 2.05
N GLY A 26 20.42 12.99 2.43
CA GLY A 26 21.03 14.09 1.67
C GLY A 26 20.24 14.55 0.44
N LEU A 27 19.05 13.99 0.19
CA LEU A 27 18.17 14.54 -0.83
C LEU A 27 17.61 15.90 -0.40
N PRO A 28 17.44 16.84 -1.34
CA PRO A 28 16.83 18.14 -1.04
C PRO A 28 15.35 18.00 -0.65
N ASP A 29 14.84 18.93 0.15
CA ASP A 29 13.44 18.94 0.63
C ASP A 29 12.39 19.08 -0.50
N THR A 30 12.82 19.41 -1.70
CA THR A 30 11.98 19.45 -2.91
C THR A 30 11.67 18.07 -3.48
N GLU A 31 12.45 17.07 -3.11
CA GLU A 31 12.23 15.70 -3.55
C GLU A 31 11.04 15.04 -2.85
N ARG A 32 10.47 14.03 -3.49
CA ARG A 32 9.38 13.24 -2.93
C ARG A 32 9.76 11.77 -2.81
N VAL A 33 9.19 11.13 -1.82
CA VAL A 33 9.31 9.67 -1.62
C VAL A 33 8.02 9.00 -2.08
N VAL A 34 8.13 8.02 -2.97
CA VAL A 34 6.99 7.20 -3.41
C VAL A 34 7.21 5.77 -2.96
N ILE A 35 6.28 5.24 -2.17
CA ILE A 35 6.34 3.89 -1.60
C ILE A 35 5.13 3.12 -2.11
N ILE A 36 5.36 2.02 -2.81
CA ILE A 36 4.28 1.21 -3.40
C ILE A 36 4.33 -0.21 -2.83
N GLY A 37 3.23 -0.67 -2.29
CA GLY A 37 3.07 -2.04 -1.80
C GLY A 37 1.87 -2.73 -2.45
N HIS A 38 2.05 -3.98 -2.91
CA HIS A 38 1.00 -4.79 -3.52
C HIS A 38 0.59 -5.94 -2.60
N SER A 39 -0.70 -6.24 -2.55
CA SER A 39 -1.23 -7.36 -1.75
C SER A 39 -0.83 -7.25 -0.27
N TYR A 40 -0.15 -8.24 0.28
CA TYR A 40 0.38 -8.16 1.65
C TYR A 40 1.46 -7.07 1.80
N GLY A 41 2.17 -6.72 0.72
CA GLY A 41 3.01 -5.53 0.68
C GLY A 41 2.23 -4.23 0.85
N GLY A 42 0.96 -4.19 0.42
CA GLY A 42 0.03 -3.10 0.71
C GLY A 42 -0.25 -2.91 2.20
N VAL A 43 -0.31 -4.01 2.96
CA VAL A 43 -0.40 -3.99 4.43
C VAL A 43 0.89 -3.47 5.05
N LEU A 44 2.04 -3.94 4.57
CA LEU A 44 3.34 -3.50 5.03
C LEU A 44 3.48 -1.97 4.90
N VAL A 45 3.17 -1.41 3.73
CA VAL A 45 3.29 0.05 3.53
C VAL A 45 2.21 0.83 4.27
N ALA A 46 0.99 0.30 4.40
CA ALA A 46 -0.07 0.92 5.18
C ALA A 46 0.29 1.01 6.68
N SER A 47 1.05 0.04 7.20
CA SER A 47 1.52 0.07 8.59
C SER A 47 2.51 1.20 8.90
N LEU A 48 3.08 1.83 7.86
CA LEU A 48 3.98 2.98 8.03
C LEU A 48 3.21 4.30 8.21
N VAL A 49 1.94 4.36 7.77
CA VAL A 49 1.19 5.63 7.64
C VAL A 49 1.13 6.38 8.97
N GLU A 50 0.60 5.77 10.02
CA GLU A 50 0.35 6.44 11.30
C GLU A 50 1.63 6.88 12.02
N GLY A 51 2.71 6.13 11.86
CA GLY A 51 4.01 6.42 12.50
C GLY A 51 5.00 7.17 11.60
N TRP A 52 4.58 7.61 10.40
CA TRP A 52 5.49 8.22 9.44
C TRP A 52 5.98 9.60 9.91
N LYS A 53 7.29 9.73 10.06
CA LYS A 53 7.95 10.98 10.47
C LYS A 53 9.13 11.24 9.53
N HIS A 54 8.86 11.93 8.44
CA HIS A 54 9.90 12.33 7.48
C HIS A 54 9.67 13.78 7.02
N SER A 55 10.75 14.50 6.70
CA SER A 55 10.68 15.89 6.21
C SER A 55 10.21 15.97 4.76
N LEU A 56 10.55 14.97 3.94
CA LEU A 56 10.17 14.93 2.53
C LEU A 56 8.69 14.61 2.35
N SER A 57 8.07 15.21 1.34
CA SER A 57 6.74 14.84 0.87
C SER A 57 6.71 13.36 0.52
N THR A 58 5.74 12.62 1.04
CA THR A 58 5.69 11.17 0.89
C THR A 58 4.34 10.71 0.34
N GLU A 59 4.37 9.84 -0.64
CA GLU A 59 3.20 9.14 -1.17
C GLU A 59 3.31 7.65 -0.84
N ILE A 60 2.32 7.12 -0.13
CA ILE A 60 2.22 5.68 0.16
C ILE A 60 1.04 5.11 -0.63
N HIS A 61 1.32 4.11 -1.46
CA HIS A 61 0.35 3.46 -2.32
C HIS A 61 0.14 2.00 -1.88
N SER A 62 -1.06 1.68 -1.36
CA SER A 62 -1.49 0.32 -1.10
C SER A 62 -2.30 -0.19 -2.30
N VAL A 63 -1.77 -1.16 -3.03
CA VAL A 63 -2.39 -1.74 -4.24
C VAL A 63 -2.93 -3.12 -3.92
N ALA A 64 -4.24 -3.32 -4.07
CA ALA A 64 -4.93 -4.57 -3.74
C ALA A 64 -4.54 -5.10 -2.33
N GLY A 65 -4.28 -4.17 -1.40
CA GLY A 65 -3.91 -4.51 -0.02
C GLY A 65 -5.14 -4.79 0.85
N PRO A 66 -5.16 -5.86 1.66
CA PRO A 66 -6.26 -6.13 2.59
C PRO A 66 -6.14 -5.27 3.85
N VAL A 67 -6.24 -3.95 3.69
CA VAL A 67 -6.00 -2.94 4.74
C VAL A 67 -7.27 -2.50 5.49
N GLY A 68 -8.44 -2.98 5.06
CA GLY A 68 -9.74 -2.53 5.59
C GLY A 68 -10.17 -3.21 6.88
N SER A 69 -9.49 -4.24 7.31
CA SER A 69 -9.84 -4.98 8.54
C SER A 69 -8.58 -5.46 9.25
N SER A 70 -8.70 -5.59 10.56
CA SER A 70 -7.67 -6.27 11.35
C SER A 70 -7.60 -7.74 10.94
N PHE A 71 -6.40 -8.24 10.73
CA PHE A 71 -6.17 -9.66 10.45
C PHE A 71 -4.85 -10.11 11.07
N SER A 72 -4.70 -11.42 11.22
CA SER A 72 -3.48 -12.03 11.72
C SER A 72 -2.80 -12.84 10.61
N ARG A 73 -1.52 -12.60 10.41
CA ARG A 73 -0.66 -13.38 9.52
C ARG A 73 0.78 -13.38 10.05
N GLY A 74 1.44 -14.53 9.93
CA GLY A 74 2.84 -14.64 10.38
C GLY A 74 3.04 -14.35 11.86
N GLY A 75 2.03 -14.64 12.69
CA GLY A 75 2.09 -14.44 14.14
C GLY A 75 1.91 -12.99 14.61
N CYS A 76 1.49 -12.07 13.74
CA CYS A 76 1.18 -10.71 14.13
C CYS A 76 -0.19 -10.22 13.63
N ASN A 77 -0.75 -9.29 14.38
CA ASN A 77 -2.01 -8.64 14.06
C ASN A 77 -1.74 -7.30 13.35
N PHE A 78 -2.42 -7.09 12.25
CA PHE A 78 -2.47 -5.80 11.58
C PHE A 78 -3.63 -4.98 12.15
N ASN A 79 -3.31 -3.76 12.53
CA ASN A 79 -4.29 -2.74 12.87
C ASN A 79 -4.23 -1.65 11.80
N PRO A 80 -5.35 -1.35 11.13
CA PRO A 80 -5.40 -0.27 10.15
C PRO A 80 -5.00 1.08 10.74
N PRO A 81 -4.31 1.95 9.98
CA PRO A 81 -4.01 3.30 10.44
C PRO A 81 -5.30 4.10 10.66
N LYS A 82 -5.27 5.02 11.63
CA LYS A 82 -6.40 5.87 12.00
C LYS A 82 -6.26 7.30 11.48
N ASP A 83 -5.03 7.76 11.34
CA ASP A 83 -4.70 9.12 10.94
C ASP A 83 -3.62 9.13 9.86
N ILE A 84 -3.60 10.20 9.05
CA ILE A 84 -2.57 10.46 8.04
C ILE A 84 -1.78 11.69 8.50
N PRO A 85 -0.47 11.56 8.76
CA PRO A 85 0.38 12.69 9.14
C PRO A 85 0.51 13.74 8.04
N ASP A 86 0.87 14.97 8.43
CA ASP A 86 1.25 16.01 7.49
C ASP A 86 2.39 15.54 6.56
N LYS A 87 2.41 16.09 5.35
CA LYS A 87 3.36 15.73 4.28
C LYS A 87 3.26 14.28 3.78
N LEU A 88 2.27 13.51 4.22
CA LEU A 88 1.99 12.19 3.69
C LEU A 88 0.66 12.17 2.94
N THR A 89 0.64 11.55 1.77
CA THR A 89 -0.59 11.20 1.06
C THR A 89 -0.70 9.69 0.99
N PHE A 90 -1.83 9.14 1.42
CA PHE A 90 -2.10 7.72 1.36
C PHE A 90 -3.10 7.39 0.25
N TYR A 91 -2.67 6.54 -0.67
CA TYR A 91 -3.48 6.08 -1.81
C TYR A 91 -3.90 4.63 -1.60
N GLN A 92 -5.17 4.35 -1.82
CA GLN A 92 -5.75 3.02 -1.80
C GLN A 92 -6.24 2.67 -3.20
N TRP A 93 -5.56 1.74 -3.87
CA TRP A 93 -5.90 1.23 -5.19
C TRP A 93 -6.58 -0.12 -5.01
N ARG A 94 -7.92 -0.12 -5.08
CA ARG A 94 -8.75 -1.28 -4.75
C ARG A 94 -9.20 -2.00 -6.01
N THR A 95 -8.93 -3.29 -6.12
CA THR A 95 -9.48 -4.14 -7.18
C THR A 95 -10.99 -4.33 -7.00
N GLN A 96 -11.68 -4.78 -8.05
CA GLN A 96 -13.07 -5.21 -7.93
C GLN A 96 -13.13 -6.49 -7.10
N HIS A 97 -13.80 -6.45 -5.96
CA HIS A 97 -13.84 -7.55 -4.99
C HIS A 97 -14.25 -8.88 -5.64
N HIS A 98 -15.32 -8.87 -6.45
CA HIS A 98 -15.85 -10.06 -7.12
C HIS A 98 -14.94 -10.63 -8.22
N LEU A 99 -13.99 -9.85 -8.73
CA LEU A 99 -13.01 -10.25 -9.75
C LEU A 99 -11.64 -10.61 -9.18
N ASP A 100 -11.37 -10.20 -7.94
CA ASP A 100 -10.09 -10.41 -7.29
C ASP A 100 -9.99 -11.84 -6.72
N VAL A 101 -9.12 -12.66 -7.29
CA VAL A 101 -8.98 -14.07 -6.90
C VAL A 101 -8.58 -14.27 -5.43
N ALA A 102 -7.91 -13.29 -4.84
CA ALA A 102 -7.51 -13.34 -3.44
C ALA A 102 -8.67 -13.01 -2.48
N PHE A 103 -9.68 -12.26 -2.94
CA PHE A 103 -10.71 -11.68 -2.07
C PHE A 103 -12.14 -12.11 -2.39
N LYS A 104 -12.45 -12.52 -3.64
CA LYS A 104 -13.81 -12.81 -4.11
C LYS A 104 -14.57 -13.86 -3.31
N GLY A 105 -13.88 -14.72 -2.57
CA GLY A 105 -14.50 -15.70 -1.68
C GLY A 105 -14.81 -15.20 -0.27
N LEU A 106 -14.41 -13.97 0.06
CA LEU A 106 -14.65 -13.37 1.35
C LEU A 106 -16.01 -12.67 1.37
N LYS A 107 -16.70 -12.72 2.51
CA LYS A 107 -18.01 -12.04 2.70
C LYS A 107 -17.90 -10.52 2.51
N ASN A 108 -16.85 -9.93 3.03
CA ASN A 108 -16.58 -8.49 2.95
C ASN A 108 -15.29 -8.23 2.18
N ASP A 109 -15.24 -7.10 1.49
CA ASP A 109 -14.04 -6.66 0.79
C ASP A 109 -12.95 -6.20 1.79
N PRO A 110 -11.84 -6.95 1.94
CA PRO A 110 -10.82 -6.60 2.93
C PRO A 110 -10.01 -5.35 2.57
N GLN A 111 -10.21 -4.80 1.37
CA GLN A 111 -9.55 -3.57 0.93
C GLN A 111 -10.25 -2.31 1.46
N ASN A 112 -11.45 -2.42 2.01
CA ASN A 112 -12.28 -1.27 2.40
C ASN A 112 -11.80 -0.65 3.73
N LEU A 113 -10.77 0.17 3.67
CA LEU A 113 -10.33 1.03 4.77
C LEU A 113 -10.97 2.42 4.64
N ASN A 114 -11.82 2.77 5.59
CA ASN A 114 -12.32 4.14 5.72
C ASN A 114 -11.32 4.95 6.57
N LEU A 115 -10.44 5.69 5.89
CA LEU A 115 -9.43 6.53 6.52
C LEU A 115 -9.57 7.95 5.96
N ASN A 116 -9.91 8.89 6.84
CA ASN A 116 -10.11 10.29 6.44
C ASN A 116 -8.85 10.85 5.78
N GLY A 117 -9.02 11.59 4.69
CA GLY A 117 -7.91 12.16 3.91
C GLY A 117 -7.21 11.19 2.96
N SER A 118 -7.51 9.89 2.99
CA SER A 118 -6.94 8.96 2.01
C SER A 118 -7.57 9.11 0.62
N LYS A 119 -6.77 8.91 -0.42
CA LYS A 119 -7.22 8.91 -1.81
C LYS A 119 -7.56 7.49 -2.26
N VAL A 120 -8.84 7.22 -2.49
CA VAL A 120 -9.35 5.90 -2.84
C VAL A 120 -9.70 5.84 -4.32
N THR A 121 -9.17 4.85 -5.03
CA THR A 121 -9.51 4.55 -6.42
C THR A 121 -9.92 3.07 -6.54
N ARG A 122 -11.16 2.82 -6.98
CA ARG A 122 -11.59 1.49 -7.40
C ARG A 122 -11.11 1.25 -8.83
N LEU A 123 -10.32 0.22 -9.03
CA LEU A 123 -9.76 -0.12 -10.34
C LEU A 123 -10.85 -0.60 -11.31
N PRO A 124 -10.68 -0.41 -12.62
CA PRO A 124 -11.64 -0.92 -13.61
C PRO A 124 -11.67 -2.45 -13.63
N GLU A 125 -12.70 -3.02 -14.22
CA GLU A 125 -12.84 -4.47 -14.34
C GLU A 125 -11.85 -5.08 -15.33
N THR A 126 -11.44 -4.29 -16.30
CA THR A 126 -10.55 -4.73 -17.39
C THR A 126 -9.38 -3.78 -17.59
N TYR A 127 -8.27 -4.34 -18.04
CA TYR A 127 -7.08 -3.60 -18.42
C TYR A 127 -6.38 -4.35 -19.57
N ARG A 128 -6.03 -3.64 -20.66
CA ARG A 128 -5.42 -4.22 -21.85
C ARG A 128 -6.18 -5.47 -22.36
N ASN A 129 -7.51 -5.35 -22.46
CA ASN A 129 -8.44 -6.41 -22.91
C ASN A 129 -8.43 -7.69 -22.06
N ARG A 130 -7.97 -7.61 -20.81
CA ARG A 130 -7.98 -8.71 -19.85
C ARG A 130 -8.66 -8.28 -18.57
N ARG A 131 -9.24 -9.24 -17.86
CA ARG A 131 -9.79 -9.01 -16.51
C ARG A 131 -8.71 -8.48 -15.58
N LEU A 132 -8.95 -7.32 -14.97
CA LEU A 132 -8.08 -6.71 -14.00
C LEU A 132 -8.37 -7.30 -12.62
N GLY A 133 -7.61 -8.34 -12.27
CA GLY A 133 -7.66 -8.98 -10.97
C GLY A 133 -6.46 -8.63 -10.10
N HIS A 134 -6.25 -9.43 -9.07
CA HIS A 134 -5.25 -9.20 -8.02
C HIS A 134 -3.86 -8.84 -8.56
N ASN A 135 -3.27 -9.75 -9.34
CA ASN A 135 -1.87 -9.58 -9.80
C ASN A 135 -1.71 -8.51 -10.90
N TRP A 136 -2.74 -8.27 -11.72
CA TRP A 136 -2.69 -7.24 -12.76
C TRP A 136 -2.85 -5.81 -12.22
N SER A 137 -3.35 -5.66 -11.00
CA SER A 137 -3.57 -4.37 -10.36
C SER A 137 -2.30 -3.53 -10.28
N ILE A 138 -1.16 -4.15 -9.97
CA ILE A 138 0.12 -3.42 -9.88
C ILE A 138 0.56 -2.84 -11.23
N SER A 139 0.34 -3.58 -12.32
CA SER A 139 0.68 -3.10 -13.67
C SER A 139 -0.19 -1.91 -14.08
N TRP A 140 -1.48 -1.95 -13.76
CA TRP A 140 -2.39 -0.83 -14.02
C TRP A 140 -1.98 0.42 -13.24
N VAL A 141 -1.64 0.25 -11.95
CA VAL A 141 -1.20 1.37 -11.10
C VAL A 141 0.13 1.94 -11.61
N ALA A 142 1.08 1.09 -12.00
CA ALA A 142 2.34 1.52 -12.58
C ALA A 142 2.14 2.37 -13.85
N ASP A 143 1.27 1.93 -14.76
CA ASP A 143 0.93 2.73 -15.97
C ASP A 143 0.24 4.06 -15.60
N LYS A 144 -0.59 4.05 -14.56
CA LYS A 144 -1.31 5.25 -14.12
C LYS A 144 -0.40 6.29 -13.47
N LEU A 145 0.59 5.84 -12.73
CA LEU A 145 1.58 6.72 -12.10
C LEU A 145 2.61 7.24 -13.11
N GLY A 146 2.83 6.50 -14.19
CA GLY A 146 3.85 6.83 -15.20
C GLY A 146 5.28 6.66 -14.68
N PRO A 147 6.28 7.16 -15.40
CA PRO A 147 7.65 7.16 -14.94
C PRO A 147 7.76 7.95 -13.63
N LEU A 148 8.38 7.34 -12.64
CA LEU A 148 8.74 8.00 -11.38
C LEU A 148 10.11 8.66 -11.61
N ASN A 149 10.09 9.90 -12.11
CA ASN A 149 11.30 10.72 -12.30
C ASN A 149 11.67 11.40 -10.99
#